data_ea171cde7d7f2fc590d0958ff07f2954
#
_entry.id   ea171cde7d7f2fc590d0958ff07f2954
#
_cell.length_a   1.000
_cell.length_b   1.000
_cell.length_c   1.000
_cell.angle_alpha   90.00
_cell.angle_beta   90.00
_cell.angle_gamma   90.00
#
_symmetry.space_group_name_H-M   'P 1'
#
loop_
_entity.id
_entity.type
_entity.pdbx_description
1 polymer ?
#
loop_
_entity_poly.entity_id
_entity_poly.type
_entity_poly.pdbx_seq_one_letter_code
_entity_poly.pdbx_strand_id
1 'polypeptide(L)'
;KEKLLYLLWSIYREIVYSGLEEGISRDARKKIIRFNQFTMLALLVNFLSVISYFYHKLYISALVNITSAYFFLLAFYLGSRKRLEAGRMLAVVNVNAYLVVSSYLEGLRAGEYLLYFPYFLVLTFVVSLRRNFWELIVVYAITVGSSVFCLKYLPYVNTEIQVMNA
;
A
#
# COMPACT_ATOMS: atom_id res chain seq x y z
N LYS A 1 -17.10 11.92 24.13
CA LYS A 1 -17.09 10.91 23.04
C LYS A 1 -17.51 11.52 21.69
N GLU A 2 -18.60 12.29 21.63
CA GLU A 2 -19.11 12.91 20.38
C GLU A 2 -18.10 13.86 19.73
N LYS A 3 -17.41 14.71 20.50
CA LYS A 3 -16.40 15.64 19.97
C LYS A 3 -15.23 14.91 19.29
N LEU A 4 -14.80 13.77 19.85
CA LEU A 4 -13.72 12.97 19.26
C LEU A 4 -14.17 12.33 17.94
N LEU A 5 -15.37 11.78 17.89
CA LEU A 5 -15.95 11.21 16.66
C LEU A 5 -16.10 12.27 15.57
N TYR A 6 -16.55 13.47 15.93
CA TYR A 6 -16.65 14.59 14.99
C TYR A 6 -15.29 15.01 14.45
N LEU A 7 -14.27 15.10 15.32
CA LEU A 7 -12.89 15.42 14.90
C LEU A 7 -12.33 14.36 13.94
N LEU A 8 -12.47 13.08 14.27
CA LEU A 8 -12.04 11.96 13.42
C LEU A 8 -12.76 11.97 12.07
N TRP A 9 -14.06 12.24 12.06
CA TRP A 9 -14.84 12.36 10.83
C TRP A 9 -14.41 13.55 9.98
N SER A 10 -14.10 14.69 10.59
CA SER A 10 -13.61 15.87 9.89
C SER A 10 -12.25 15.59 9.22
N ILE A 11 -11.29 15.00 9.95
CA ILE A 11 -9.97 14.62 9.42
C ILE A 11 -10.12 13.59 8.28
N TYR A 12 -10.93 12.56 8.49
CA TYR A 12 -11.22 11.56 7.44
C TYR A 12 -11.74 12.24 6.17
N ARG A 13 -12.70 13.16 6.31
CA ARG A 13 -13.29 13.86 5.17
C ARG A 13 -12.26 14.71 4.44
N GLU A 14 -11.43 15.46 5.15
CA GLU A 14 -10.38 16.28 4.54
C GLU A 14 -9.36 15.43 3.75
N ILE A 15 -8.93 14.30 4.30
CA ILE A 15 -7.99 13.39 3.63
C ILE A 15 -8.63 12.77 2.39
N VAL A 16 -9.83 12.19 2.54
CA VAL A 16 -10.49 11.45 1.44
C VAL A 16 -10.88 12.36 0.28
N TYR A 17 -11.24 13.61 0.56
CA TYR A 17 -11.64 14.59 -0.45
C TYR A 17 -10.48 15.50 -0.91
N SER A 18 -9.26 15.27 -0.41
CA SER A 18 -8.07 16.00 -0.86
C SER A 18 -7.84 15.84 -2.36
N GLY A 19 -7.48 16.95 -3.03
CA GLY A 19 -7.24 16.99 -4.48
C GLY A 19 -8.50 17.03 -5.36
N LEU A 20 -9.70 17.15 -4.76
CA LEU A 20 -10.93 17.39 -5.52
C LEU A 20 -11.11 18.88 -5.82
N GLU A 21 -11.46 19.18 -7.06
CA GLU A 21 -11.82 20.52 -7.52
C GLU A 21 -13.27 20.59 -7.99
N GLU A 22 -13.81 21.80 -8.02
CA GLU A 22 -15.12 22.05 -8.62
C GLU A 22 -15.06 21.79 -10.14
N GLY A 23 -16.06 21.09 -10.66
CA GLY A 23 -16.13 20.77 -12.10
C GLY A 23 -15.48 19.44 -12.51
N ILE A 24 -14.86 18.69 -11.61
CA ILE A 24 -14.33 17.37 -11.93
C ILE A 24 -15.45 16.37 -12.26
N SER A 25 -15.26 15.56 -13.32
CA SER A 25 -16.21 14.53 -13.72
C SER A 25 -16.46 13.52 -12.57
N ARG A 26 -17.68 12.97 -12.51
CA ARG A 26 -18.06 11.98 -11.48
C ARG A 26 -17.09 10.78 -11.41
N ASP A 27 -16.60 10.33 -12.56
CA ASP A 27 -15.67 9.18 -12.61
C ASP A 27 -14.28 9.54 -12.10
N ALA A 28 -13.76 10.73 -12.42
CA ALA A 28 -12.49 11.21 -11.87
C ALA A 28 -12.57 11.41 -10.36
N ARG A 29 -13.68 11.97 -9.87
CA ARG A 29 -13.95 12.12 -8.43
C ARG A 29 -13.93 10.79 -7.69
N LYS A 30 -14.61 9.76 -8.21
CA LYS A 30 -14.60 8.41 -7.61
C LYS A 30 -13.21 7.81 -7.55
N LYS A 31 -12.37 8.02 -8.57
CA LYS A 31 -10.99 7.53 -8.61
C LYS A 31 -10.12 8.16 -7.53
N ILE A 32 -10.19 9.48 -7.38
CA ILE A 32 -9.45 10.22 -6.34
C ILE A 32 -9.85 9.72 -4.95
N ILE A 33 -11.16 9.66 -4.67
CA ILE A 33 -11.69 9.21 -3.39
C ILE A 33 -11.20 7.79 -3.06
N ARG A 34 -11.32 6.84 -3.99
CA ARG A 34 -10.88 5.46 -3.78
C ARG A 34 -9.38 5.35 -3.55
N PHE A 35 -8.59 6.11 -4.30
CA PHE A 35 -7.15 6.14 -4.14
C PHE A 35 -6.76 6.69 -2.77
N ASN A 36 -7.37 7.79 -2.33
CA ASN A 36 -7.11 8.39 -1.02
C ASN A 36 -7.54 7.44 0.12
N GLN A 37 -8.69 6.77 -0.01
CA GLN A 37 -9.14 5.76 0.95
C GLN A 37 -8.16 4.57 1.02
N PHE A 38 -7.70 4.07 -0.12
CA PHE A 38 -6.70 3.00 -0.17
C PHE A 38 -5.39 3.42 0.50
N THR A 39 -4.88 4.61 0.17
CA THR A 39 -3.62 5.10 0.75
C THR A 39 -3.74 5.32 2.25
N MET A 40 -4.87 5.85 2.73
CA MET A 40 -5.14 6.03 4.16
C MET A 40 -5.20 4.68 4.89
N LEU A 41 -5.88 3.68 4.31
CA LEU A 41 -5.92 2.34 4.89
C LEU A 41 -4.53 1.70 4.94
N ALA A 42 -3.75 1.83 3.85
CA ALA A 42 -2.39 1.33 3.79
C ALA A 42 -1.49 1.98 4.85
N LEU A 43 -1.59 3.29 5.04
CA LEU A 43 -0.86 4.00 6.10
C LEU A 43 -1.26 3.54 7.50
N LEU A 44 -2.55 3.31 7.75
CA LEU A 44 -3.03 2.78 9.03
C LEU A 44 -2.46 1.38 9.31
N VAL A 45 -2.50 0.49 8.32
CA VAL A 45 -1.92 -0.86 8.43
C VAL A 45 -0.42 -0.79 8.68
N ASN A 46 0.33 0.02 7.91
CA ASN A 46 1.76 0.22 8.14
C ASN A 46 2.05 0.73 9.56
N PHE A 47 1.28 1.69 10.05
CA PHE A 47 1.46 2.23 11.40
C PHE A 47 1.27 1.15 12.48
N LEU A 48 0.21 0.34 12.37
CA LEU A 48 -0.05 -0.76 13.31
C LEU A 48 1.05 -1.82 13.22
N SER A 49 1.53 -2.14 12.01
CA SER A 49 2.62 -3.09 11.80
C SER A 49 3.93 -2.60 12.42
N VAL A 50 4.26 -1.31 12.28
CA VAL A 50 5.47 -0.71 12.91
C VAL A 50 5.42 -0.89 14.42
N ILE A 51 4.29 -0.63 15.07
CA ILE A 51 4.12 -0.82 16.52
C ILE A 51 4.35 -2.30 16.87
N SER A 52 3.76 -3.22 16.12
CA SER A 52 3.91 -4.66 16.33
C SER A 52 5.36 -5.10 16.18
N TYR A 53 6.06 -4.65 15.13
CA TYR A 53 7.47 -5.00 14.91
C TYR A 53 8.40 -4.47 16.01
N PHE A 54 8.17 -3.24 16.49
CA PHE A 54 8.91 -2.73 17.65
C PHE A 54 8.67 -3.56 18.90
N TYR A 55 7.43 -3.98 19.15
CA TYR A 55 7.09 -4.83 20.29
C TYR A 55 7.82 -6.18 20.23
N HIS A 56 7.92 -6.76 19.03
CA HIS A 56 8.62 -8.03 18.79
C HIS A 56 10.13 -7.87 18.53
N LYS A 57 10.69 -6.66 18.66
CA LYS A 57 12.10 -6.32 18.42
C LYS A 57 12.58 -6.61 16.98
N LEU A 58 11.68 -6.65 16.01
CA LEU A 58 11.97 -6.87 14.58
C LEU A 58 12.29 -5.53 13.91
N TYR A 59 13.44 -4.95 14.25
CA TYR A 59 13.79 -3.57 13.86
C TYR A 59 13.95 -3.40 12.36
N ILE A 60 14.47 -4.42 11.65
CA ILE A 60 14.65 -4.36 10.19
C ILE A 60 13.28 -4.35 9.49
N SER A 61 12.35 -5.20 9.90
CA SER A 61 10.97 -5.20 9.39
C SER A 61 10.25 -3.89 9.71
N ALA A 62 10.47 -3.31 10.90
CA ALA A 62 9.96 -1.99 11.26
C ALA A 62 10.49 -0.90 10.31
N LEU A 63 11.79 -0.91 9.98
CA LEU A 63 12.39 0.06 9.06
C LEU A 63 11.81 -0.06 7.65
N VAL A 64 11.60 -1.28 7.15
CA VAL A 64 10.96 -1.52 5.85
C VAL A 64 9.53 -0.97 5.82
N ASN A 65 8.76 -1.16 6.91
CA ASN A 65 7.42 -0.60 7.04
C ASN A 65 7.42 0.93 7.08
N ILE A 66 8.33 1.56 7.82
CA ILE A 66 8.46 3.02 7.87
C ILE A 66 8.80 3.56 6.48
N THR A 67 9.70 2.90 5.75
CA THR A 67 10.04 3.27 4.37
C THR A 67 8.83 3.14 3.44
N SER A 68 8.07 2.07 3.55
CA SER A 68 6.83 1.88 2.79
C SER A 68 5.80 2.97 3.12
N ALA A 69 5.62 3.30 4.41
CA ALA A 69 4.72 4.38 4.83
C ALA A 69 5.12 5.74 4.22
N TYR A 70 6.43 6.04 4.16
CA TYR A 70 6.93 7.25 3.50
C TYR A 70 6.55 7.30 2.00
N PHE A 71 6.69 6.19 1.27
CA PHE A 71 6.28 6.14 -0.14
C PHE A 71 4.76 6.25 -0.31
N PHE A 72 3.95 5.74 0.62
CA PHE A 72 2.51 5.97 0.59
C PHE A 72 2.14 7.44 0.83
N LEU A 73 2.83 8.14 1.74
CA LEU A 73 2.65 9.58 1.94
C LEU A 73 3.03 10.36 0.67
N LEU A 74 4.12 9.98 0.01
CA LEU A 74 4.53 10.59 -1.26
C LEU A 74 3.52 10.32 -2.36
N ALA A 75 2.98 9.09 -2.45
CA ALA A 75 1.93 8.74 -3.41
C ALA A 75 0.65 9.56 -3.17
N PHE A 76 0.24 9.72 -1.91
CA PHE A 76 -0.88 10.58 -1.53
C PHE A 76 -0.63 12.05 -1.92
N TYR A 77 0.56 12.57 -1.64
CA TYR A 77 0.95 13.93 -2.03
C TYR A 77 0.88 14.15 -3.54
N LEU A 78 1.38 13.18 -4.34
CA LEU A 78 1.27 13.24 -5.80
C LEU A 78 -0.19 13.22 -6.25
N GLY A 79 -1.02 12.39 -5.64
CA GLY A 79 -2.46 12.32 -5.91
C GLY A 79 -3.17 13.66 -5.64
N SER A 80 -2.87 14.31 -4.51
CA SER A 80 -3.42 15.61 -4.15
C SER A 80 -2.95 16.76 -5.05
N ARG A 81 -1.79 16.61 -5.72
CA ARG A 81 -1.20 17.56 -6.67
C ARG A 81 -1.61 17.29 -8.14
N LYS A 82 -2.76 16.69 -8.38
CA LYS A 82 -3.30 16.38 -9.73
C LYS A 82 -2.48 15.34 -10.52
N ARG A 83 -1.48 14.73 -9.93
CA ARG A 83 -0.67 13.65 -10.54
C ARG A 83 -1.16 12.28 -10.07
N LEU A 84 -2.48 12.05 -10.15
CA LEU A 84 -3.12 10.85 -9.64
C LEU A 84 -2.53 9.56 -10.23
N GLU A 85 -2.21 9.56 -11.53
CA GLU A 85 -1.63 8.39 -12.21
C GLU A 85 -0.24 8.06 -11.66
N ALA A 86 0.62 9.07 -11.49
CA ALA A 86 1.94 8.89 -10.87
C ALA A 86 1.83 8.41 -9.42
N GLY A 87 0.90 8.98 -8.63
CA GLY A 87 0.64 8.54 -7.25
C GLY A 87 0.18 7.09 -7.19
N ARG A 88 -0.72 6.66 -8.08
CA ARG A 88 -1.19 5.27 -8.16
C ARG A 88 -0.07 4.30 -8.53
N MET A 89 0.73 4.64 -9.57
CA MET A 89 1.86 3.80 -9.97
C MET A 89 2.88 3.67 -8.85
N LEU A 90 3.21 4.76 -8.17
CA LEU A 90 4.10 4.73 -7.02
C LEU A 90 3.56 3.83 -5.90
N ALA A 91 2.26 3.93 -5.58
CA ALA A 91 1.63 3.09 -4.56
C ALA A 91 1.69 1.60 -4.94
N VAL A 92 1.41 1.27 -6.22
CA VAL A 92 1.49 -0.11 -6.73
C VAL A 92 2.91 -0.67 -6.63
N VAL A 93 3.91 0.09 -7.08
CA VAL A 93 5.32 -0.32 -7.00
C VAL A 93 5.74 -0.49 -5.55
N ASN A 94 5.35 0.44 -4.67
CA ASN A 94 5.65 0.37 -3.24
C ASN A 94 5.07 -0.90 -2.59
N VAL A 95 3.79 -1.24 -2.83
CA VAL A 95 3.18 -2.47 -2.27
C VAL A 95 3.92 -3.72 -2.76
N ASN A 96 4.21 -3.81 -4.06
CA ASN A 96 4.93 -4.98 -4.59
C ASN A 96 6.34 -5.08 -4.01
N ALA A 97 7.09 -3.98 -3.94
CA ALA A 97 8.41 -3.95 -3.34
C ALA A 97 8.36 -4.33 -1.85
N TYR A 98 7.41 -3.76 -1.10
CA TYR A 98 7.18 -4.09 0.31
C TYR A 98 6.92 -5.58 0.49
N LEU A 99 5.97 -6.17 -0.25
CA LEU A 99 5.61 -7.58 -0.10
C LEU A 99 6.78 -8.52 -0.44
N VAL A 100 7.59 -8.19 -1.48
CA VAL A 100 8.78 -8.97 -1.82
C VAL A 100 9.82 -8.90 -0.70
N VAL A 101 10.14 -7.69 -0.23
CA VAL A 101 11.15 -7.47 0.81
C VAL A 101 10.72 -8.08 2.14
N SER A 102 9.47 -7.87 2.54
CA SER A 102 8.92 -8.43 3.79
C SER A 102 8.89 -9.95 3.75
N SER A 103 8.43 -10.56 2.65
CA SER A 103 8.46 -12.01 2.46
C SER A 103 9.89 -12.58 2.46
N TYR A 104 10.88 -11.83 1.99
CA TYR A 104 12.30 -12.22 2.06
C TYR A 104 12.81 -12.17 3.50
N LEU A 105 12.52 -11.08 4.22
CA LEU A 105 13.01 -10.88 5.60
C LEU A 105 12.40 -11.87 6.59
N GLU A 106 11.10 -12.11 6.48
CA GLU A 106 10.35 -12.92 7.45
C GLU A 106 10.18 -14.37 7.00
N GLY A 107 10.46 -14.65 5.74
CA GLY A 107 10.27 -15.94 5.10
C GLY A 107 8.79 -16.22 4.78
N LEU A 108 8.55 -17.21 3.93
CA LEU A 108 7.19 -17.59 3.51
C LEU A 108 6.31 -18.09 4.68
N ARG A 109 6.92 -18.58 5.76
CA ARG A 109 6.20 -19.04 6.94
C ARG A 109 5.40 -17.92 7.63
N ALA A 110 5.84 -16.67 7.54
CA ALA A 110 5.13 -15.53 8.10
C ALA A 110 3.81 -15.23 7.38
N GLY A 111 3.66 -15.69 6.12
CA GLY A 111 2.42 -15.54 5.38
C GLY A 111 2.22 -14.19 4.69
N GLU A 112 3.23 -13.31 4.70
CA GLU A 112 3.18 -11.98 4.07
C GLU A 112 2.77 -12.03 2.58
N TYR A 113 3.22 -13.08 1.86
CA TYR A 113 2.84 -13.29 0.46
C TYR A 113 1.33 -13.50 0.26
N LEU A 114 0.59 -13.92 1.28
CA LEU A 114 -0.86 -14.07 1.23
C LEU A 114 -1.57 -12.73 1.04
N LEU A 115 -0.92 -11.62 1.39
CA LEU A 115 -1.45 -10.28 1.18
C LEU A 115 -1.59 -9.92 -0.31
N TYR A 116 -0.95 -10.68 -1.22
CA TYR A 116 -1.20 -10.52 -2.65
C TYR A 116 -2.66 -10.79 -3.03
N PHE A 117 -3.37 -11.71 -2.36
CA PHE A 117 -4.77 -12.00 -2.66
C PHE A 117 -5.70 -10.79 -2.45
N PRO A 118 -5.79 -10.18 -1.24
CA PRO A 118 -6.58 -8.98 -1.06
C PRO A 118 -6.05 -7.82 -1.91
N TYR A 119 -4.75 -7.74 -2.17
CA TYR A 119 -4.17 -6.71 -3.00
C TYR A 119 -4.65 -6.80 -4.47
N PHE A 120 -4.75 -7.98 -5.06
CA PHE A 120 -5.35 -8.16 -6.39
C PHE A 120 -6.78 -7.62 -6.46
N LEU A 121 -7.58 -7.83 -5.43
CA LEU A 121 -8.93 -7.26 -5.36
C LEU A 121 -8.88 -5.73 -5.31
N VAL A 122 -8.02 -5.17 -4.49
CA VAL A 122 -7.85 -3.71 -4.39
C VAL A 122 -7.43 -3.09 -5.71
N LEU A 123 -6.51 -3.72 -6.46
CA LEU A 123 -6.06 -3.25 -7.76
C LEU A 123 -7.23 -3.04 -8.74
N THR A 124 -8.23 -3.94 -8.75
CA THR A 124 -9.42 -3.81 -9.61
C THR A 124 -10.21 -2.54 -9.33
N PHE A 125 -10.19 -2.03 -8.10
CA PHE A 125 -10.88 -0.80 -7.70
C PHE A 125 -10.04 0.46 -7.89
N VAL A 126 -8.73 0.35 -7.75
CA VAL A 126 -7.78 1.48 -7.86
C VAL A 126 -7.48 1.79 -9.33
N VAL A 127 -7.29 0.75 -10.16
CA VAL A 127 -6.98 0.87 -11.58
C VAL A 127 -8.28 0.83 -12.41
N SER A 128 -8.52 1.86 -13.21
CA SER A 128 -9.75 1.94 -14.01
C SER A 128 -9.62 1.18 -15.32
N LEU A 129 -10.42 0.13 -15.49
CA LEU A 129 -10.52 -0.69 -16.70
C LEU A 129 -10.79 0.09 -18.01
N ARG A 130 -11.47 1.24 -17.93
CA ARG A 130 -12.01 1.92 -19.14
C ARG A 130 -11.03 2.84 -19.87
N ARG A 131 -9.99 3.35 -19.23
CA ARG A 131 -9.19 4.43 -19.82
C ARG A 131 -7.78 4.04 -20.21
N ASN A 132 -7.14 3.12 -19.49
CA ASN A 132 -5.74 2.73 -19.73
C ASN A 132 -5.58 1.21 -19.59
N PHE A 133 -6.01 0.46 -20.61
CA PHE A 133 -5.86 -0.98 -20.64
C PHE A 133 -4.38 -1.44 -20.48
N TRP A 134 -3.44 -0.70 -21.05
CA TRP A 134 -2.01 -0.97 -20.90
C TRP A 134 -1.50 -0.77 -19.47
N GLU A 135 -1.95 0.29 -18.78
CA GLU A 135 -1.61 0.51 -17.36
C GLU A 135 -2.08 -0.68 -16.51
N LEU A 136 -3.28 -1.18 -16.78
CA LEU A 136 -3.81 -2.35 -16.11
C LEU A 136 -2.92 -3.58 -16.33
N ILE A 137 -2.58 -3.88 -17.59
CA ILE A 137 -1.72 -5.03 -17.94
C ILE A 137 -0.38 -4.94 -17.21
N VAL A 138 0.28 -3.78 -17.25
CA VAL A 138 1.58 -3.56 -16.61
C VAL A 138 1.48 -3.77 -15.09
N VAL A 139 0.48 -3.19 -14.45
CA VAL A 139 0.27 -3.31 -13.00
C VAL A 139 0.02 -4.77 -12.60
N TYR A 140 -0.83 -5.47 -13.34
CA TYR A 140 -1.10 -6.89 -13.05
C TYR A 140 0.12 -7.77 -13.35
N ALA A 141 0.86 -7.50 -14.42
CA ALA A 141 2.08 -8.23 -14.75
C ALA A 141 3.15 -8.08 -13.66
N ILE A 142 3.34 -6.86 -13.14
CA ILE A 142 4.25 -6.60 -12.01
C ILE A 142 3.78 -7.38 -10.79
N THR A 143 2.50 -7.32 -10.44
CA THR A 143 1.97 -7.96 -9.23
C THR A 143 2.01 -9.49 -9.32
N VAL A 144 1.62 -10.08 -10.46
CA VAL A 144 1.73 -11.53 -10.68
C VAL A 144 3.19 -11.95 -10.67
N GLY A 145 4.07 -11.21 -11.36
CA GLY A 145 5.51 -11.49 -11.40
C GLY A 145 6.13 -11.48 -10.00
N SER A 146 5.82 -10.46 -9.19
CA SER A 146 6.29 -10.35 -7.80
C SER A 146 5.75 -11.50 -6.93
N SER A 147 4.47 -11.85 -7.08
CA SER A 147 3.85 -12.97 -6.35
C SER A 147 4.51 -14.32 -6.69
N VAL A 148 4.70 -14.60 -7.99
CA VAL A 148 5.38 -15.82 -8.47
C VAL A 148 6.84 -15.85 -8.00
N PHE A 149 7.53 -14.69 -8.04
CA PHE A 149 8.89 -14.57 -7.53
C PHE A 149 8.97 -14.93 -6.05
N CYS A 150 8.08 -14.39 -5.22
CA CYS A 150 8.02 -14.73 -3.79
C CYS A 150 7.84 -16.23 -3.59
N LEU A 151 6.86 -16.85 -4.26
CA LEU A 151 6.54 -18.26 -4.07
C LEU A 151 7.65 -19.22 -4.57
N LYS A 152 8.38 -18.85 -5.61
CA LYS A 152 9.35 -19.74 -6.26
C LYS A 152 10.78 -19.59 -5.73
N TYR A 153 11.18 -18.37 -5.37
CA TYR A 153 12.58 -18.06 -5.12
C TYR A 153 12.88 -17.66 -3.67
N LEU A 154 11.86 -17.30 -2.88
CA LEU A 154 12.14 -16.92 -1.50
C LEU A 154 12.21 -18.13 -0.56
N PRO A 155 13.08 -18.06 0.47
CA PRO A 155 13.23 -19.13 1.43
C PRO A 155 11.97 -19.28 2.29
N TYR A 156 11.64 -20.51 2.64
CA TYR A 156 10.52 -20.78 3.53
C TYR A 156 10.71 -20.15 4.93
N VAL A 157 11.95 -20.17 5.41
CA VAL A 157 12.38 -19.51 6.66
C VAL A 157 13.73 -18.85 6.41
N ASN A 158 13.84 -17.57 6.71
CA ASN A 158 15.13 -16.87 6.63
C ASN A 158 15.79 -16.86 8.02
N THR A 159 16.63 -17.88 8.29
CA THR A 159 17.30 -18.04 9.58
C THR A 159 18.38 -16.99 9.83
N GLU A 160 19.04 -16.47 8.79
CA GLU A 160 20.11 -15.47 8.95
C GLU A 160 19.56 -14.15 9.49
N ILE A 161 18.39 -13.72 9.02
CA ILE A 161 17.79 -12.46 9.45
C ILE A 161 17.08 -12.61 10.80
N GLN A 162 16.58 -13.80 11.12
CA GLN A 162 16.02 -14.06 12.44
C GLN A 162 17.09 -13.92 13.54
N VAL A 163 18.33 -14.34 13.27
CA VAL A 163 19.46 -14.16 14.20
C VAL A 163 19.87 -12.70 14.34
N MET A 164 19.75 -11.89 13.29
CA MET A 164 20.07 -10.45 13.34
C MET A 164 19.02 -9.62 14.11
N ASN A 165 17.81 -10.13 14.29
CA ASN A 165 16.72 -9.47 15.02
C ASN A 165 16.58 -10.00 16.48
N ALA A 166 17.33 -11.03 16.86
CA ALA A 166 17.35 -11.60 18.22
C ALA A 166 18.33 -10.86 19.12
#